data_0bbd2ab1dc2e55b7cb614943ba8095af
#
_entry.id   0bbd2ab1dc2e55b7cb614943ba8095af
#
_cell.length_a   1.000
_cell.length_b   1.000
_cell.length_c   1.000
_cell.angle_alpha   90.00
_cell.angle_beta   90.00
_cell.angle_gamma   90.00
#
_symmetry.space_group_name_H-M   'P 1'
#
loop_
_entity.id
_entity.type
_entity.pdbx_description
1 polymer ?
#
loop_
_entity_poly.entity_id
_entity_poly.type
_entity_poly.pdbx_seq_one_letter_code
_entity_poly.pdbx_strand_id
1 'polypeptide(L)'
;MGHADLRVVNARVVTPHGEIDGGVAAEDGRIVAVGTESNLPDADRTIDAEGNYLIPGFIDPHVHWGLSRYEFDYHEGLEHDFETETRGAVHGGVTTVVNFLLQREPYLPDMDFFVQAGEQNSYIDFAYHAIVHQ
;
A
#
# COMPACT_ATOMS: atom_id res chain seq x y z
N MET A 1 1.28 -27.39 11.99
CA MET A 1 1.44 -26.23 11.11
C MET A 1 0.82 -25.05 11.83
N GLY A 2 1.37 -23.84 11.69
CA GLY A 2 0.76 -22.65 12.27
C GLY A 2 -0.63 -22.41 11.70
N HIS A 3 -1.35 -21.46 12.25
CA HIS A 3 -2.63 -20.96 11.76
C HIS A 3 -2.40 -19.53 11.27
N ALA A 4 -3.00 -19.11 10.17
CA ALA A 4 -2.85 -17.78 9.58
C ALA A 4 -4.16 -16.99 9.67
N ASP A 5 -4.08 -15.66 9.52
CA ASP A 5 -5.30 -14.82 9.50
C ASP A 5 -5.99 -14.91 8.14
N LEU A 6 -5.18 -14.98 7.09
CA LEU A 6 -5.65 -14.97 5.71
C LEU A 6 -4.82 -15.92 4.85
N ARG A 7 -5.49 -16.65 3.97
CA ARG A 7 -4.84 -17.28 2.82
C ARG A 7 -5.59 -16.98 1.52
N VAL A 8 -4.83 -16.86 0.45
CA VAL A 8 -5.33 -16.82 -0.93
C VAL A 8 -4.91 -18.12 -1.58
N VAL A 9 -5.84 -18.85 -2.15
CA VAL A 9 -5.62 -20.16 -2.77
C VAL A 9 -6.04 -20.15 -4.24
N ASN A 10 -5.75 -21.24 -4.98
CA ASN A 10 -6.12 -21.38 -6.38
C ASN A 10 -5.66 -20.18 -7.22
N ALA A 11 -4.41 -19.76 -7.02
CA ALA A 11 -3.81 -18.59 -7.64
C ALA A 11 -2.59 -18.97 -8.49
N ARG A 12 -2.31 -18.15 -9.50
CA ARG A 12 -0.99 -18.04 -10.13
C ARG A 12 -0.18 -16.98 -9.43
N VAL A 13 0.63 -17.42 -8.49
CA VAL A 13 1.44 -16.49 -7.67
C VAL A 13 2.69 -16.08 -8.45
N VAL A 14 2.84 -14.80 -8.70
CA VAL A 14 4.02 -14.24 -9.37
C VAL A 14 5.11 -13.94 -8.35
N THR A 15 6.28 -14.52 -8.54
CA THR A 15 7.44 -14.33 -7.68
C THR A 15 8.65 -13.87 -8.50
N PRO A 16 9.72 -13.36 -7.85
CA PRO A 16 10.96 -13.01 -8.57
C PRO A 16 11.62 -14.20 -9.30
N HIS A 17 11.22 -15.43 -8.98
CA HIS A 17 11.78 -16.66 -9.55
C HIS A 17 10.86 -17.33 -10.57
N GLY A 18 9.71 -16.72 -10.85
CA GLY A 18 8.71 -17.25 -11.79
C GLY A 18 7.33 -17.40 -11.16
N GLU A 19 6.44 -18.09 -11.86
CA GLU A 19 5.06 -18.33 -11.45
C GLU A 19 4.96 -19.65 -10.66
N ILE A 20 4.09 -19.67 -9.67
CA ILE A 20 3.77 -20.85 -8.86
C ILE A 20 2.25 -21.02 -8.85
N ASP A 21 1.75 -22.19 -9.28
CA ASP A 21 0.35 -22.55 -9.07
C ASP A 21 0.15 -22.92 -7.59
N GLY A 22 -0.67 -22.14 -6.86
CA GLY A 22 -0.87 -22.32 -5.43
C GLY A 22 -1.46 -21.13 -4.72
N GLY A 23 -0.75 -20.56 -3.75
CA GLY A 23 -1.27 -19.44 -2.98
C GLY A 23 -0.27 -18.84 -2.00
N VAL A 24 -0.81 -17.95 -1.18
CA VAL A 24 -0.09 -17.18 -0.15
C VAL A 24 -0.88 -17.24 1.15
N ALA A 25 -0.19 -17.33 2.28
CA ALA A 25 -0.80 -17.15 3.61
C ALA A 25 -0.12 -16.00 4.34
N ALA A 26 -0.90 -15.24 5.11
CA ALA A 26 -0.46 -14.11 5.90
C ALA A 26 -0.97 -14.22 7.34
N GLU A 27 -0.13 -13.80 8.29
CA GLU A 27 -0.40 -13.73 9.73
C GLU A 27 0.18 -12.41 10.25
N ASP A 28 -0.57 -11.69 11.07
CA ASP A 28 -0.19 -10.39 11.63
C ASP A 28 0.33 -9.39 10.56
N GLY A 29 -0.35 -9.33 9.40
CA GLY A 29 0.01 -8.44 8.30
C GLY A 29 1.28 -8.84 7.53
N ARG A 30 1.81 -10.04 7.75
CA ARG A 30 3.04 -10.54 7.11
C ARG A 30 2.78 -11.81 6.32
N ILE A 31 3.41 -11.94 5.15
CA ILE A 31 3.40 -13.18 4.40
C ILE A 31 4.23 -14.22 5.17
N VAL A 32 3.59 -15.33 5.57
CA VAL A 32 4.22 -16.43 6.30
C VAL A 32 4.46 -17.68 5.44
N ALA A 33 3.74 -17.81 4.32
CA ALA A 33 3.93 -18.88 3.36
C ALA A 33 3.58 -18.47 1.94
N VAL A 34 4.35 -18.97 0.97
CA VAL A 34 4.08 -18.91 -0.47
C VAL A 34 4.39 -20.29 -1.05
N GLY A 35 3.46 -20.88 -1.79
CA GLY A 35 3.68 -22.21 -2.38
C GLY A 35 2.40 -22.89 -2.82
N THR A 36 2.48 -24.22 -3.02
CA THR A 36 1.31 -25.02 -3.35
C THR A 36 0.32 -25.04 -2.19
N GLU A 37 -0.96 -25.17 -2.48
CA GLU A 37 -2.03 -25.10 -1.46
C GLU A 37 -1.83 -26.10 -0.30
N SER A 38 -1.33 -27.29 -0.61
CA SER A 38 -1.06 -28.32 0.41
C SER A 38 0.00 -27.94 1.44
N ASN A 39 0.80 -26.91 1.13
CA ASN A 39 1.88 -26.40 1.98
C ASN A 39 1.49 -25.13 2.74
N LEU A 40 0.30 -24.58 2.46
CA LEU A 40 -0.20 -23.43 3.20
C LEU A 40 -0.83 -23.86 4.53
N PRO A 41 -0.68 -23.07 5.59
CA PRO A 41 -1.41 -23.27 6.83
C PRO A 41 -2.91 -23.08 6.63
N ASP A 42 -3.71 -23.60 7.55
CA ASP A 42 -5.11 -23.20 7.66
C ASP A 42 -5.20 -21.73 8.08
N ALA A 43 -6.30 -21.07 7.73
CA ALA A 43 -6.48 -19.66 8.03
C ALA A 43 -7.93 -19.35 8.41
N ASP A 44 -8.10 -18.24 9.17
CA ASP A 44 -9.42 -17.75 9.57
C ASP A 44 -10.25 -17.32 8.36
N ARG A 45 -9.58 -16.77 7.35
CA ARG A 45 -10.19 -16.34 6.10
C ARG A 45 -9.46 -16.94 4.90
N THR A 46 -10.23 -17.48 3.97
CA THR A 46 -9.72 -18.00 2.69
C THR A 46 -10.36 -17.23 1.53
N ILE A 47 -9.53 -16.80 0.59
CA ILE A 47 -9.95 -16.21 -0.69
C ILE A 47 -9.57 -17.18 -1.79
N ASP A 48 -10.54 -17.61 -2.61
CA ASP A 48 -10.27 -18.34 -3.84
C ASP A 48 -9.97 -17.33 -4.95
N ALA A 49 -8.79 -17.41 -5.53
CA ALA A 49 -8.39 -16.56 -6.64
C ALA A 49 -8.94 -17.03 -8.00
N GLU A 50 -9.65 -18.16 -8.05
CA GLU A 50 -10.29 -18.69 -9.26
C GLU A 50 -9.31 -18.86 -10.44
N GLY A 51 -8.05 -19.18 -10.16
CA GLY A 51 -7.00 -19.32 -11.17
C GLY A 51 -6.41 -18.01 -11.67
N ASN A 52 -6.80 -16.86 -11.09
CA ASN A 52 -6.25 -15.57 -11.44
C ASN A 52 -4.83 -15.36 -10.91
N TYR A 53 -4.15 -14.37 -11.45
CA TYR A 53 -2.83 -13.96 -10.99
C TYR A 53 -2.92 -13.31 -9.60
N LEU A 54 -2.01 -13.74 -8.72
CA LEU A 54 -1.74 -13.09 -7.44
C LEU A 54 -0.36 -12.44 -7.51
N ILE A 55 -0.35 -11.13 -7.42
CA ILE A 55 0.86 -10.31 -7.50
C ILE A 55 1.01 -9.48 -6.24
N PRO A 56 2.22 -9.04 -5.87
CA PRO A 56 2.39 -8.01 -4.85
C PRO A 56 1.64 -6.74 -5.22
N GLY A 57 1.13 -6.02 -4.21
CA GLY A 57 0.58 -4.69 -4.45
C GLY A 57 1.61 -3.76 -5.08
N PHE A 58 1.16 -2.88 -5.97
CA PHE A 58 2.05 -1.93 -6.62
C PHE A 58 2.51 -0.85 -5.64
N ILE A 59 3.75 -0.43 -5.79
CA ILE A 59 4.32 0.73 -5.10
C ILE A 59 4.45 1.85 -6.12
N ASP A 60 3.76 2.97 -5.89
CA ASP A 60 3.98 4.19 -6.66
C ASP A 60 4.99 5.08 -5.93
N PRO A 61 6.24 5.16 -6.42
CA PRO A 61 7.31 5.86 -5.73
C PRO A 61 7.31 7.37 -5.99
N HIS A 62 6.32 7.92 -6.72
CA HIS A 62 6.38 9.31 -7.14
C HIS A 62 5.00 9.92 -7.36
N VAL A 63 4.41 10.44 -6.30
CA VAL A 63 3.15 11.20 -6.37
C VAL A 63 3.35 12.62 -5.82
N HIS A 64 2.47 13.54 -6.23
CA HIS A 64 2.48 14.93 -5.81
C HIS A 64 1.09 15.32 -5.29
N TRP A 65 0.85 15.07 -4.01
CA TRP A 65 -0.39 15.42 -3.34
C TRP A 65 -0.27 16.70 -2.53
N GLY A 66 -1.41 17.31 -2.23
CA GLY A 66 -1.50 18.63 -1.62
C GLY A 66 -1.50 19.78 -2.62
N LEU A 67 -1.30 19.50 -3.92
CA LEU A 67 -1.24 20.50 -4.98
C LEU A 67 -2.49 20.55 -5.87
N SER A 68 -3.35 19.56 -5.76
CA SER A 68 -4.46 19.36 -6.71
C SER A 68 -5.59 20.38 -6.58
N ARG A 69 -5.59 21.19 -5.53
CA ARG A 69 -6.62 22.20 -5.31
C ARG A 69 -6.01 23.54 -4.92
N TYR A 70 -5.94 24.45 -5.86
CA TYR A 70 -5.55 25.85 -5.64
C TYR A 70 -6.49 26.61 -4.68
N GLU A 71 -7.62 26.01 -4.29
CA GLU A 71 -8.62 26.59 -3.39
C GLU A 71 -8.34 26.31 -1.91
N PHE A 72 -7.46 25.33 -1.62
CA PHE A 72 -7.05 24.96 -0.27
C PHE A 72 -5.61 25.40 -0.01
N ASP A 73 -5.28 25.60 1.25
CA ASP A 73 -3.88 25.64 1.61
C ASP A 73 -3.25 24.24 1.41
N TYR A 74 -1.93 24.17 1.47
CA TYR A 74 -1.21 22.92 1.21
C TYR A 74 -1.59 21.78 2.19
N HIS A 75 -1.86 22.15 3.45
CA HIS A 75 -2.19 21.16 4.49
C HIS A 75 -3.58 20.56 4.25
N GLU A 76 -4.60 21.39 4.04
CA GLU A 76 -5.96 20.93 3.73
C GLU A 76 -6.00 20.13 2.42
N GLY A 77 -5.25 20.57 1.41
CA GLY A 77 -5.10 19.86 0.15
C GLY A 77 -4.47 18.49 0.33
N LEU A 78 -3.47 18.36 1.20
CA LEU A 78 -2.79 17.10 1.45
C LEU A 78 -3.70 16.08 2.15
N GLU A 79 -4.44 16.48 3.17
CA GLU A 79 -5.40 15.59 3.86
C GLU A 79 -6.48 15.08 2.90
N HIS A 80 -7.03 15.99 2.09
CA HIS A 80 -8.03 15.66 1.09
C HIS A 80 -7.48 14.69 0.04
N ASP A 81 -6.28 14.94 -0.47
CA ASP A 81 -5.68 14.09 -1.50
C ASP A 81 -5.32 12.71 -0.94
N PHE A 82 -4.88 12.61 0.31
CA PHE A 82 -4.72 11.30 0.96
C PHE A 82 -6.02 10.49 0.95
N GLU A 83 -7.14 11.09 1.32
CA GLU A 83 -8.42 10.37 1.34
C GLU A 83 -8.87 9.97 -0.07
N THR A 84 -8.84 10.89 -1.02
CA THR A 84 -9.44 10.67 -2.35
C THR A 84 -8.53 9.88 -3.27
N GLU A 85 -7.24 10.22 -3.32
CA GLU A 85 -6.30 9.62 -4.26
C GLU A 85 -5.87 8.21 -3.82
N THR A 86 -5.67 7.97 -2.51
CA THR A 86 -5.36 6.60 -2.05
C THR A 86 -6.53 5.66 -2.22
N ARG A 87 -7.77 6.16 -2.11
CA ARG A 87 -8.97 5.38 -2.42
C ARG A 87 -9.00 4.97 -3.90
N GLY A 88 -8.64 5.89 -4.80
CA GLY A 88 -8.48 5.58 -6.23
C GLY A 88 -7.34 4.59 -6.49
N ALA A 89 -6.20 4.82 -5.84
CA ALA A 89 -5.01 3.99 -5.97
C ALA A 89 -5.25 2.53 -5.58
N VAL A 90 -5.94 2.29 -4.46
CA VAL A 90 -6.25 0.91 -4.01
C VAL A 90 -7.12 0.15 -5.01
N HIS A 91 -8.04 0.82 -5.71
CA HIS A 91 -8.82 0.20 -6.78
C HIS A 91 -7.96 -0.20 -7.99
N GLY A 92 -6.81 0.47 -8.19
CA GLY A 92 -5.82 0.12 -9.21
C GLY A 92 -4.79 -0.91 -8.74
N GLY A 93 -4.89 -1.40 -7.48
CA GLY A 93 -3.95 -2.37 -6.91
C GLY A 93 -2.66 -1.74 -6.35
N VAL A 94 -2.61 -0.42 -6.20
CA VAL A 94 -1.51 0.27 -5.50
C VAL A 94 -1.74 0.13 -4.00
N THR A 95 -0.71 -0.32 -3.28
CA THR A 95 -0.75 -0.55 -1.83
C THR A 95 0.21 0.34 -1.05
N THR A 96 1.09 1.05 -1.74
CA THR A 96 2.07 1.95 -1.13
C THR A 96 2.36 3.10 -2.08
N VAL A 97 2.47 4.31 -1.54
CA VAL A 97 2.85 5.51 -2.29
C VAL A 97 3.98 6.26 -1.60
N VAL A 98 4.77 6.97 -2.41
CA VAL A 98 5.77 7.90 -1.88
C VAL A 98 5.43 9.31 -2.38
N ASN A 99 4.93 10.14 -1.47
CA ASN A 99 4.55 11.52 -1.80
C ASN A 99 5.73 12.46 -1.67
N PHE A 100 5.92 13.32 -2.66
CA PHE A 100 6.92 14.37 -2.63
C PHE A 100 6.40 15.60 -1.88
N LEU A 101 7.06 15.97 -0.79
CA LEU A 101 6.80 17.21 -0.07
C LEU A 101 7.39 18.38 -0.88
N LEU A 102 6.53 19.33 -1.27
CA LEU A 102 6.87 20.42 -2.18
C LEU A 102 6.92 21.79 -1.52
N GLN A 103 6.75 21.87 -0.19
CA GLN A 103 6.84 23.17 0.49
C GLN A 103 8.28 23.70 0.43
N ARG A 104 8.40 25.01 0.42
CA ARG A 104 9.70 25.71 0.42
C ARG A 104 10.23 25.94 1.84
N GLU A 105 9.35 25.94 2.81
CA GLU A 105 9.68 26.10 4.21
C GLU A 105 10.35 24.83 4.78
N PRO A 106 11.11 24.93 5.86
CA PRO A 106 11.70 23.75 6.50
C PRO A 106 10.63 22.72 6.89
N TYR A 107 10.83 21.46 6.55
CA TYR A 107 9.85 20.38 6.79
C TYR A 107 9.71 19.99 8.26
N LEU A 108 10.78 20.11 9.05
CA LEU A 108 10.79 19.61 10.43
C LEU A 108 9.67 20.15 11.34
N PRO A 109 9.29 21.43 11.26
CA PRO A 109 8.18 21.94 12.07
C PRO A 109 6.82 21.28 11.75
N ASP A 110 6.63 20.82 10.50
CA ASP A 110 5.36 20.29 10.00
C ASP A 110 5.36 18.75 9.89
N MET A 111 6.44 18.07 10.30
CA MET A 111 6.54 16.62 10.16
C MET A 111 5.42 15.86 10.88
N ASP A 112 5.02 16.31 12.08
CA ASP A 112 3.92 15.69 12.81
C ASP A 112 2.61 15.81 12.03
N PHE A 113 2.37 16.94 11.39
CA PHE A 113 1.21 17.12 10.53
C PHE A 113 1.25 16.17 9.34
N PHE A 114 2.38 16.07 8.61
CA PHE A 114 2.49 15.19 7.45
C PHE A 114 2.23 13.73 7.81
N VAL A 115 2.80 13.26 8.93
CA VAL A 115 2.55 11.90 9.42
C VAL A 115 1.07 11.70 9.73
N GLN A 116 0.46 12.62 10.49
CA GLN A 116 -0.96 12.54 10.86
C GLN A 116 -1.89 12.60 9.65
N ALA A 117 -1.61 13.45 8.67
CA ALA A 117 -2.41 13.56 7.44
C ALA A 117 -2.51 12.19 6.72
N GLY A 118 -1.39 11.49 6.60
CA GLY A 118 -1.37 10.15 6.02
C GLY A 118 -2.02 9.10 6.92
N GLU A 119 -1.69 9.06 8.22
CA GLU A 119 -2.22 8.06 9.15
C GLU A 119 -3.75 8.12 9.31
N GLN A 120 -4.33 9.32 9.23
CA GLN A 120 -5.76 9.52 9.43
C GLN A 120 -6.59 9.36 8.15
N ASN A 121 -6.01 9.60 6.98
CA ASN A 121 -6.75 9.71 5.73
C ASN A 121 -6.36 8.68 4.66
N SER A 122 -5.20 8.01 4.79
CA SER A 122 -4.74 7.06 3.77
C SER A 122 -5.40 5.69 3.91
N TYR A 123 -5.78 5.10 2.78
CA TYR A 123 -6.24 3.70 2.69
C TYR A 123 -5.09 2.71 2.41
N ILE A 124 -3.88 3.22 2.16
CA ILE A 124 -2.70 2.43 1.79
C ILE A 124 -1.48 2.93 2.54
N ASP A 125 -0.41 2.16 2.55
CA ASP A 125 0.86 2.59 3.13
C ASP A 125 1.43 3.80 2.41
N PHE A 126 2.12 4.67 3.13
CA PHE A 126 2.71 5.87 2.56
C PHE A 126 4.10 6.17 3.11
N ALA A 127 4.85 6.91 2.33
CA ALA A 127 6.12 7.50 2.73
C ALA A 127 6.27 8.88 2.10
N TYR A 128 7.29 9.62 2.52
CA TYR A 128 7.58 10.95 2.00
C TYR A 128 8.99 11.06 1.45
N HIS A 129 9.11 11.79 0.33
CA HIS A 129 10.35 12.35 -0.14
C HIS A 129 10.35 13.86 0.10
N ALA A 130 11.28 14.35 0.92
CA ALA A 130 11.51 15.78 1.10
C ALA A 130 12.37 16.32 -0.06
N ILE A 131 11.88 17.35 -0.75
CA ILE A 131 12.66 18.04 -1.77
C ILE A 131 13.53 19.09 -1.07
N VAL A 132 14.85 18.97 -1.21
CA VAL A 132 15.79 19.93 -0.66
C VAL A 132 16.02 21.04 -1.68
N HIS A 133 15.55 22.24 -1.37
CA HIS A 133 15.85 23.46 -2.15
C HIS A 133 17.18 24.05 -1.67
N GLN A 134 18.05 24.40 -2.61
CA GLN A 134 19.30 25.13 -2.36
C GLN A 134 19.09 26.63 -2.44
#